data_ac49662ffeb1f4298811cf01a8e79800
#
_entry.id   ac49662ffeb1f4298811cf01a8e79800
#
_cell.length_a   1.000
_cell.length_b   1.000
_cell.length_c   1.000
_cell.angle_alpha   90.00
_cell.angle_beta   90.00
_cell.angle_gamma   90.00
#
_symmetry.space_group_name_H-M   'P 1'
#
loop_
_entity.id
_entity.type
_entity.pdbx_description
1 polymer ?
#
loop_
_entity_poly.entity_id
_entity_poly.type
_entity_poly.pdbx_seq_one_letter_code
_entity_poly.pdbx_strand_id
1 'polypeptide(L)'
;MTAAPAAARAEATTPANLPARPVVVETNLPTHRDHVPQCAFDGKVETYFRSGRACKADDTLTLAFEKPVRAGRVEVLTGTPDGKDALNAAVLETSADGTSFAPAATFKGGVAKADLGNRPVKALRVRATGDAAAFVVREIAMESLPAIPTFRYPVEVILDDSQVPEMKDWCRRAKETAEAWYPVLAEALRIEGYAPPRRINLTFKKGMDGIAGTSGGNIFCADGWFKAHPDDVGAIIHEVIHVVQSYPKYDPPWLVEGIADYVRFWVFEPNTRRRPLNPARIRYQDSYQVTGAFLAWAVKTYDKDLVLKLNEACHKGKYEVGLFKQYAGKDLDALWEEFRASLKE
;
A
#
# COMPACT_ATOMS: atom_id res chain seq x y z
N MET A 1 -32.43 43.33 -4.47
CA MET A 1 -31.24 42.57 -4.91
C MET A 1 -30.53 42.09 -3.65
N THR A 2 -30.85 40.89 -3.20
CA THR A 2 -30.19 40.23 -2.06
C THR A 2 -29.17 39.23 -2.59
N ALA A 3 -27.92 39.48 -2.28
CA ALA A 3 -26.82 38.59 -2.64
C ALA A 3 -26.94 37.25 -1.88
N ALA A 4 -26.88 36.14 -2.60
CA ALA A 4 -26.80 34.79 -2.03
C ALA A 4 -25.46 34.62 -1.31
N PRO A 5 -25.43 33.92 -0.16
CA PRO A 5 -24.18 33.67 0.54
C PRO A 5 -23.32 32.69 -0.28
N ALA A 6 -22.03 33.02 -0.43
CA ALA A 6 -21.02 32.16 -1.01
C ALA A 6 -20.95 30.85 -0.23
N ALA A 7 -21.10 29.72 -0.91
CA ALA A 7 -20.89 28.40 -0.33
C ALA A 7 -19.45 28.31 0.17
N ALA A 8 -19.27 28.09 1.46
CA ALA A 8 -17.99 27.82 2.07
C ALA A 8 -17.41 26.55 1.39
N ARG A 9 -16.24 26.69 0.75
CA ARG A 9 -15.43 25.55 0.31
C ARG A 9 -15.10 24.74 1.57
N ALA A 10 -15.62 23.52 1.64
CA ALA A 10 -15.16 22.57 2.63
C ALA A 10 -13.64 22.37 2.41
N GLU A 11 -12.84 22.76 3.39
CA GLU A 11 -11.43 22.43 3.44
C GLU A 11 -11.33 20.90 3.44
N ALA A 12 -10.59 20.38 2.48
CA ALA A 12 -10.38 18.95 2.33
C ALA A 12 -9.62 18.44 3.57
N THR A 13 -10.34 17.81 4.49
CA THR A 13 -9.75 17.15 5.65
C THR A 13 -8.80 16.06 5.17
N THR A 14 -7.51 16.26 5.42
CA THR A 14 -6.51 15.18 5.32
C THR A 14 -6.98 14.03 6.21
N PRO A 15 -6.96 12.77 5.76
CA PRO A 15 -7.28 11.65 6.64
C PRO A 15 -6.43 11.74 7.90
N ALA A 16 -7.04 11.81 9.06
CA ALA A 16 -6.39 12.15 10.32
C ALA A 16 -5.36 11.11 10.82
N ASN A 17 -5.10 10.02 10.06
CA ASN A 17 -4.25 8.91 10.48
C ASN A 17 -3.47 8.27 9.32
N LEU A 18 -2.69 9.05 8.55
CA LEU A 18 -1.72 8.41 7.66
C LEU A 18 -0.61 7.76 8.50
N PRO A 19 -0.22 6.51 8.23
CA PRO A 19 0.94 5.88 8.85
C PRO A 19 2.20 6.71 8.60
N ALA A 20 3.10 6.74 9.59
CA ALA A 20 4.39 7.42 9.44
C ALA A 20 5.16 6.86 8.23
N ARG A 21 5.67 7.74 7.39
CA ARG A 21 6.49 7.40 6.22
C ARG A 21 7.89 8.01 6.40
N PRO A 22 8.76 7.36 7.22
CA PRO A 22 10.07 7.90 7.56
C PRO A 22 10.98 8.08 6.33
N VAL A 23 10.68 7.35 5.26
CA VAL A 23 11.35 7.45 3.96
C VAL A 23 10.34 7.29 2.83
N VAL A 24 10.55 8.02 1.74
CA VAL A 24 9.85 7.86 0.46
C VAL A 24 10.87 7.67 -0.65
N VAL A 25 10.47 6.95 -1.71
CA VAL A 25 11.28 6.79 -2.92
C VAL A 25 10.65 7.60 -4.03
N GLU A 26 11.42 8.49 -4.64
CA GLU A 26 11.01 9.34 -5.75
C GLU A 26 11.86 9.04 -6.98
N THR A 27 11.26 9.06 -8.16
CA THR A 27 11.94 8.89 -9.43
C THR A 27 11.23 9.65 -10.53
N ASN A 28 11.97 10.11 -11.55
CA ASN A 28 11.42 10.70 -12.78
C ASN A 28 11.21 9.65 -13.89
N LEU A 29 11.33 8.36 -13.55
CA LEU A 29 11.25 7.25 -14.47
C LEU A 29 9.95 6.47 -14.31
N PRO A 30 9.29 6.04 -15.40
CA PRO A 30 8.21 5.07 -15.30
C PRO A 30 8.77 3.71 -14.85
N THR A 31 7.96 2.98 -14.12
CA THR A 31 8.30 1.65 -13.62
C THR A 31 8.09 0.55 -14.68
N HIS A 32 9.01 -0.38 -14.76
CA HIS A 32 8.87 -1.59 -15.57
C HIS A 32 8.14 -2.69 -14.79
N ARG A 33 6.89 -2.98 -15.16
CA ARG A 33 6.07 -4.04 -14.53
C ARG A 33 5.99 -3.84 -13.00
N ASP A 34 6.39 -4.85 -12.21
CA ASP A 34 6.35 -4.92 -10.74
C ASP A 34 7.70 -4.60 -10.06
N HIS A 35 8.68 -4.12 -10.84
CA HIS A 35 9.98 -3.66 -10.33
C HIS A 35 9.87 -2.22 -9.82
N VAL A 36 9.05 -2.02 -8.79
CA VAL A 36 8.67 -0.70 -8.26
C VAL A 36 9.84 0.01 -7.55
N PRO A 37 9.81 1.36 -7.45
CA PRO A 37 10.93 2.11 -6.88
C PRO A 37 11.32 1.69 -5.46
N GLN A 38 10.37 1.31 -4.62
CA GLN A 38 10.62 0.87 -3.25
C GLN A 38 11.45 -0.42 -3.15
N CYS A 39 11.53 -1.24 -4.24
CA CYS A 39 12.41 -2.41 -4.28
C CYS A 39 13.90 -2.04 -4.23
N ALA A 40 14.26 -0.78 -4.46
CA ALA A 40 15.63 -0.30 -4.29
C ALA A 40 16.05 -0.11 -2.83
N PHE A 41 15.11 -0.26 -1.87
CA PHE A 41 15.36 -0.11 -0.43
C PHE A 41 14.45 -1.06 0.37
N ASP A 42 14.41 -2.34 0.01
CA ASP A 42 13.56 -3.35 0.67
C ASP A 42 14.37 -4.39 1.48
N GLY A 43 15.69 -4.24 1.50
CA GLY A 43 16.60 -5.13 2.22
C GLY A 43 16.86 -6.45 1.49
N LYS A 44 16.54 -6.56 0.20
CA LYS A 44 16.64 -7.78 -0.60
C LYS A 44 17.42 -7.53 -1.89
N VAL A 45 18.53 -8.23 -2.06
CA VAL A 45 19.35 -8.11 -3.29
C VAL A 45 18.77 -8.86 -4.50
N GLU A 46 17.71 -9.63 -4.30
CA GLU A 46 17.00 -10.37 -5.37
C GLU A 46 15.93 -9.50 -6.05
N THR A 47 15.47 -8.46 -5.37
CA THR A 47 14.52 -7.48 -5.88
C THR A 47 15.26 -6.24 -6.40
N TYR A 48 14.60 -5.42 -7.22
CA TYR A 48 15.20 -4.21 -7.76
C TYR A 48 14.16 -3.29 -8.37
N PHE A 49 14.46 -1.99 -8.40
CA PHE A 49 13.77 -1.04 -9.27
C PHE A 49 14.31 -1.17 -10.69
N ARG A 50 13.42 -1.15 -11.69
CA ARG A 50 13.78 -1.06 -13.11
C ARG A 50 12.89 -0.02 -13.81
N SER A 51 13.54 0.85 -14.59
CA SER A 51 12.81 1.82 -15.42
C SER A 51 12.06 1.14 -16.57
N GLY A 52 10.89 1.67 -16.90
CA GLY A 52 10.05 1.26 -18.03
C GLY A 52 10.52 1.81 -19.39
N ARG A 53 11.60 2.61 -19.40
CA ARG A 53 12.24 3.14 -20.59
C ARG A 53 13.76 3.12 -20.45
N ALA A 54 14.47 3.32 -21.55
CA ALA A 54 15.92 3.52 -21.51
C ALA A 54 16.28 4.69 -20.58
N CYS A 55 17.39 4.51 -19.86
CA CYS A 55 17.98 5.53 -18.99
C CYS A 55 18.65 6.61 -19.83
N LYS A 56 18.51 7.87 -19.39
CA LYS A 56 19.22 9.02 -19.93
C LYS A 56 19.99 9.76 -18.83
N ALA A 57 20.92 10.60 -19.22
CA ALA A 57 21.55 11.50 -18.28
C ALA A 57 20.50 12.31 -17.52
N ASP A 58 20.74 12.55 -16.22
CA ASP A 58 19.85 13.20 -15.26
C ASP A 58 18.59 12.42 -14.84
N ASP A 59 18.46 11.15 -15.27
CA ASP A 59 17.50 10.26 -14.65
C ASP A 59 17.92 9.94 -13.21
N THR A 60 16.92 9.89 -12.31
CA THR A 60 17.18 9.80 -10.86
C THR A 60 16.28 8.80 -10.15
N LEU A 61 16.82 8.25 -9.05
CA LEU A 61 16.06 7.64 -7.96
C LEU A 61 16.55 8.23 -6.65
N THR A 62 15.63 8.76 -5.84
CA THR A 62 15.92 9.48 -4.60
C THR A 62 15.23 8.82 -3.42
N LEU A 63 15.98 8.49 -2.35
CA LEU A 63 15.42 8.24 -1.02
C LEU A 63 15.34 9.57 -0.29
N ALA A 64 14.14 10.06 -0.01
CA ALA A 64 13.89 11.26 0.77
C ALA A 64 13.39 10.88 2.17
N PHE A 65 14.06 11.37 3.21
CA PHE A 65 13.71 11.08 4.60
C PHE A 65 12.75 12.15 5.13
N GLU A 66 11.75 11.77 5.93
CA GLU A 66 10.83 12.71 6.57
C GLU A 66 11.56 13.75 7.42
N LYS A 67 12.61 13.31 8.14
CA LYS A 67 13.53 14.15 8.92
C LYS A 67 14.97 13.79 8.55
N PRO A 68 15.93 14.73 8.64
CA PRO A 68 17.32 14.38 8.44
C PRO A 68 17.78 13.27 9.39
N VAL A 69 18.52 12.30 8.85
CA VAL A 69 19.14 11.21 9.62
C VAL A 69 20.66 11.38 9.64
N ARG A 70 21.34 10.91 10.67
CA ARG A 70 22.79 10.80 10.67
C ARG A 70 23.18 9.57 9.86
N ALA A 71 23.74 9.76 8.67
CA ALA A 71 24.12 8.67 7.79
C ALA A 71 25.62 8.35 7.93
N GLY A 72 25.93 7.07 8.15
CA GLY A 72 27.27 6.51 8.18
C GLY A 72 27.66 5.95 6.81
N ARG A 73 27.89 4.64 6.74
CA ARG A 73 28.23 3.96 5.48
C ARG A 73 26.98 3.77 4.62
N VAL A 74 27.15 4.01 3.32
CA VAL A 74 26.17 3.77 2.28
C VAL A 74 26.78 2.92 1.19
N GLU A 75 26.08 1.87 0.79
CA GLU A 75 26.40 1.06 -0.37
C GLU A 75 25.20 1.00 -1.31
N VAL A 76 25.40 1.24 -2.59
CA VAL A 76 24.36 1.15 -3.62
C VAL A 76 24.76 0.12 -4.64
N LEU A 77 23.91 -0.89 -4.84
CA LEU A 77 24.04 -1.90 -5.87
C LEU A 77 23.08 -1.56 -7.02
N THR A 78 23.58 -1.63 -8.25
CA THR A 78 22.79 -1.44 -9.48
C THR A 78 22.88 -2.66 -10.37
N GLY A 79 22.01 -2.72 -11.39
CA GLY A 79 21.88 -3.88 -12.26
C GLY A 79 21.01 -4.99 -11.67
N THR A 80 20.57 -5.88 -12.54
CA THR A 80 19.80 -7.07 -12.19
C THR A 80 20.66 -8.12 -11.46
N PRO A 81 20.06 -9.10 -10.76
CA PRO A 81 20.83 -10.13 -10.05
C PRO A 81 21.79 -10.93 -10.93
N ASP A 82 21.52 -11.05 -12.25
CA ASP A 82 22.40 -11.69 -13.24
C ASP A 82 23.50 -10.74 -13.79
N GLY A 83 23.63 -9.53 -13.22
CA GLY A 83 24.67 -8.56 -13.54
C GLY A 83 24.40 -7.68 -14.77
N LYS A 84 23.24 -7.81 -15.44
CA LYS A 84 22.87 -6.94 -16.57
C LYS A 84 22.42 -5.56 -16.06
N ASP A 85 22.47 -4.57 -16.97
CA ASP A 85 22.01 -3.19 -16.71
C ASP A 85 22.67 -2.50 -15.49
N ALA A 86 23.92 -2.91 -15.15
CA ALA A 86 24.71 -2.27 -14.10
C ALA A 86 25.08 -0.83 -14.52
N LEU A 87 24.76 0.15 -13.69
CA LEU A 87 25.05 1.55 -13.96
C LEU A 87 26.51 1.87 -13.62
N ASN A 88 27.30 2.29 -14.63
CA ASN A 88 28.66 2.81 -14.45
C ASN A 88 28.72 4.32 -14.67
N ALA A 89 27.91 4.84 -15.61
CA ALA A 89 27.74 6.27 -15.85
C ALA A 89 26.66 6.82 -14.89
N ALA A 90 26.98 6.84 -13.58
CA ALA A 90 26.10 7.35 -12.55
C ALA A 90 26.90 7.89 -11.34
N VAL A 91 26.26 8.66 -10.51
CA VAL A 91 26.80 9.24 -9.28
C VAL A 91 25.80 9.04 -8.12
N LEU A 92 26.34 8.65 -6.97
CA LEU A 92 25.63 8.72 -5.69
C LEU A 92 25.82 10.13 -5.13
N GLU A 93 24.70 10.78 -4.81
CA GLU A 93 24.67 12.13 -4.28
C GLU A 93 23.93 12.14 -2.93
N THR A 94 24.26 13.12 -2.08
CA THR A 94 23.61 13.36 -0.79
C THR A 94 23.11 14.78 -0.70
N SER A 95 22.05 14.99 0.06
CA SER A 95 21.51 16.32 0.36
C SER A 95 21.22 16.44 1.85
N ALA A 96 21.58 17.59 2.44
CA ALA A 96 21.28 17.92 3.83
C ALA A 96 19.90 18.60 3.98
N ASP A 97 19.41 19.25 2.91
CA ASP A 97 18.16 20.03 2.87
C ASP A 97 17.04 19.37 2.03
N GLY A 98 17.37 18.33 1.27
CA GLY A 98 16.46 17.65 0.36
C GLY A 98 16.39 18.27 -1.05
N THR A 99 17.09 19.38 -1.30
CA THR A 99 17.03 20.14 -2.56
C THR A 99 18.38 20.31 -3.23
N SER A 100 19.41 20.61 -2.45
CA SER A 100 20.78 20.81 -2.91
C SER A 100 21.57 19.53 -2.77
N PHE A 101 22.01 18.96 -3.90
CA PHE A 101 22.72 17.68 -3.91
C PHE A 101 24.20 17.85 -4.20
N ALA A 102 25.04 17.09 -3.47
CA ALA A 102 26.49 17.04 -3.66
C ALA A 102 26.94 15.58 -3.92
N PRO A 103 27.90 15.36 -4.83
CA PRO A 103 28.45 14.03 -5.08
C PRO A 103 29.07 13.42 -3.82
N ALA A 104 28.81 12.13 -3.59
CA ALA A 104 29.38 11.35 -2.49
C ALA A 104 30.27 10.20 -3.01
N ALA A 105 29.87 9.54 -4.12
CA ALA A 105 30.65 8.49 -4.76
C ALA A 105 30.25 8.33 -6.23
N THR A 106 31.16 7.77 -7.03
CA THR A 106 30.89 7.31 -8.41
C THR A 106 30.70 5.81 -8.45
N PHE A 107 29.98 5.33 -9.45
CA PHE A 107 29.75 3.91 -9.65
C PHE A 107 30.91 3.24 -10.39
N LYS A 108 31.27 2.04 -9.96
CA LYS A 108 32.31 1.19 -10.55
C LYS A 108 31.82 -0.27 -10.56
N GLY A 109 31.68 -0.88 -11.73
CA GLY A 109 31.10 -2.22 -11.82
C GLY A 109 29.67 -2.30 -11.25
N GLY A 110 28.89 -1.22 -11.38
CA GLY A 110 27.52 -1.16 -10.84
C GLY A 110 27.40 -0.92 -9.33
N VAL A 111 28.50 -0.61 -8.64
CA VAL A 111 28.54 -0.40 -7.18
C VAL A 111 29.08 0.97 -6.84
N ALA A 112 28.44 1.68 -5.92
CA ALA A 112 28.95 2.88 -5.28
C ALA A 112 28.99 2.69 -3.76
N LYS A 113 30.10 3.15 -3.13
CA LYS A 113 30.27 3.12 -1.66
C LYS A 113 30.74 4.47 -1.16
N ALA A 114 30.13 4.94 -0.08
CA ALA A 114 30.52 6.18 0.57
C ALA A 114 30.49 6.02 2.10
N ASP A 115 31.46 6.61 2.79
CA ASP A 115 31.39 6.88 4.22
C ASP A 115 31.00 8.36 4.41
N LEU A 116 29.84 8.58 4.98
CA LEU A 116 29.27 9.91 5.17
C LEU A 116 29.62 10.54 6.54
N GLY A 117 30.39 9.81 7.37
CA GLY A 117 30.93 10.33 8.64
C GLY A 117 29.84 10.72 9.65
N ASN A 118 28.69 10.04 9.64
CA ASN A 118 27.53 10.36 10.50
C ASN A 118 27.00 11.80 10.37
N ARG A 119 27.18 12.44 9.20
CA ARG A 119 26.62 13.76 8.95
C ARG A 119 25.10 13.72 8.71
N PRO A 120 24.38 14.81 8.95
CA PRO A 120 22.95 14.90 8.64
C PRO A 120 22.70 14.75 7.13
N VAL A 121 21.77 13.87 6.76
CA VAL A 121 21.32 13.63 5.38
C VAL A 121 19.81 13.64 5.35
N LYS A 122 19.23 14.48 4.49
CA LYS A 122 17.79 14.58 4.22
C LYS A 122 17.37 13.75 3.02
N ALA A 123 18.32 13.54 2.06
CA ALA A 123 18.07 12.68 0.89
C ALA A 123 19.37 12.04 0.37
N LEU A 124 19.22 10.82 -0.19
CA LEU A 124 20.22 10.13 -1.01
C LEU A 124 19.67 10.01 -2.43
N ARG A 125 20.50 10.26 -3.44
CA ARG A 125 20.09 10.20 -4.83
C ARG A 125 21.11 9.42 -5.68
N VAL A 126 20.59 8.47 -6.45
CA VAL A 126 21.32 7.90 -7.59
C VAL A 126 20.94 8.71 -8.82
N ARG A 127 21.90 9.36 -9.48
CA ARG A 127 21.67 10.11 -10.72
C ARG A 127 22.55 9.55 -11.85
N ALA A 128 21.92 9.26 -12.97
CA ALA A 128 22.63 8.87 -14.18
C ALA A 128 23.42 10.06 -14.74
N THR A 129 24.64 9.84 -15.21
CA THR A 129 25.48 10.81 -15.89
C THR A 129 25.66 10.51 -17.36
N GLY A 130 25.02 9.44 -17.86
CA GLY A 130 25.01 9.01 -19.26
C GLY A 130 23.86 8.04 -19.53
N ASP A 131 23.72 7.66 -20.80
CA ASP A 131 22.65 6.81 -21.27
C ASP A 131 22.95 5.32 -20.94
N ALA A 132 21.89 4.53 -20.69
CA ALA A 132 21.95 3.08 -20.52
C ALA A 132 20.65 2.41 -21.03
N ALA A 133 20.67 1.09 -21.23
CA ALA A 133 19.50 0.34 -21.70
C ALA A 133 18.32 0.41 -20.71
N ALA A 134 18.61 0.43 -19.39
CA ALA A 134 17.64 0.67 -18.33
C ALA A 134 18.33 1.33 -17.13
N PHE A 135 17.54 2.01 -16.28
CA PHE A 135 17.98 2.46 -14.97
C PHE A 135 17.53 1.40 -13.96
N VAL A 136 18.52 0.71 -13.38
CA VAL A 136 18.27 -0.39 -12.43
C VAL A 136 19.00 -0.11 -11.13
N VAL A 137 18.25 0.05 -10.03
CA VAL A 137 18.80 0.09 -8.67
C VAL A 137 18.33 -1.13 -7.91
N ARG A 138 19.27 -1.97 -7.50
CA ARG A 138 18.99 -3.24 -6.86
C ARG A 138 18.80 -3.11 -5.35
N GLU A 139 19.73 -2.41 -4.68
CA GLU A 139 19.63 -2.19 -3.25
C GLU A 139 20.42 -0.96 -2.81
N ILE A 140 19.89 -0.21 -1.88
CA ILE A 140 20.56 0.88 -1.17
C ILE A 140 20.68 0.46 0.29
N ALA A 141 21.85 0.00 0.70
CA ALA A 141 22.13 -0.30 2.09
C ALA A 141 22.72 0.93 2.78
N MET A 142 22.20 1.31 3.95
CA MET A 142 22.63 2.49 4.66
C MET A 142 22.64 2.26 6.19
N GLU A 143 23.75 2.64 6.83
CA GLU A 143 23.80 2.81 8.27
C GLU A 143 23.26 4.20 8.64
N SER A 144 22.26 4.28 9.53
CA SER A 144 21.69 5.57 9.94
C SER A 144 21.26 5.59 11.40
N LEU A 145 21.22 6.81 11.96
CA LEU A 145 20.68 7.09 13.29
C LEU A 145 19.70 8.28 13.23
N PRO A 146 18.40 8.06 13.55
CA PRO A 146 17.78 6.76 13.84
C PRO A 146 17.86 5.81 12.66
N ALA A 147 17.78 4.50 12.92
CA ALA A 147 17.69 3.50 11.86
C ALA A 147 16.41 3.69 11.05
N ILE A 148 16.53 3.73 9.74
CA ILE A 148 15.38 3.83 8.83
C ILE A 148 14.95 2.41 8.41
N PRO A 149 13.68 2.04 8.63
CA PRO A 149 13.19 0.74 8.20
C PRO A 149 13.12 0.65 6.67
N THR A 150 13.49 -0.49 6.12
CA THR A 150 13.32 -0.83 4.71
C THR A 150 11.86 -1.13 4.38
N PHE A 151 11.49 -1.07 3.10
CA PHE A 151 10.12 -1.37 2.64
C PHE A 151 9.87 -2.88 2.66
N ARG A 152 9.24 -3.38 3.73
CA ARG A 152 8.86 -4.81 3.82
C ARG A 152 7.86 -5.22 2.74
N TYR A 153 6.96 -4.32 2.37
CA TYR A 153 5.93 -4.51 1.34
C TYR A 153 6.02 -3.38 0.30
N PRO A 154 6.98 -3.45 -0.63
CA PRO A 154 7.10 -2.46 -1.69
C PRO A 154 5.82 -2.34 -2.50
N VAL A 155 5.38 -1.11 -2.77
CA VAL A 155 4.21 -0.83 -3.59
C VAL A 155 4.36 0.45 -4.40
N GLU A 156 3.74 0.49 -5.56
CA GLU A 156 3.50 1.67 -6.36
C GLU A 156 2.05 1.69 -6.83
N VAL A 157 1.33 2.77 -6.58
CA VAL A 157 -0.02 2.97 -7.11
C VAL A 157 0.07 3.86 -8.35
N ILE A 158 -0.31 3.33 -9.50
CA ILE A 158 -0.42 4.07 -10.75
C ILE A 158 -1.83 4.63 -10.87
N LEU A 159 -1.94 5.95 -10.85
CA LEU A 159 -3.21 6.65 -10.93
C LEU A 159 -3.57 6.97 -12.39
N ASP A 160 -4.79 6.63 -12.78
CA ASP A 160 -5.43 7.12 -14.00
C ASP A 160 -6.72 7.86 -13.62
N ASP A 161 -6.65 9.18 -13.63
CA ASP A 161 -7.74 10.12 -13.40
C ASP A 161 -8.12 10.90 -14.67
N SER A 162 -7.68 10.44 -15.83
CA SER A 162 -7.85 11.12 -17.13
C SER A 162 -9.31 11.37 -17.51
N GLN A 163 -10.24 10.53 -17.04
CA GLN A 163 -11.67 10.68 -17.29
C GLN A 163 -12.38 11.63 -16.31
N VAL A 164 -11.72 12.03 -15.23
CA VAL A 164 -12.31 12.81 -14.11
C VAL A 164 -11.39 13.96 -13.66
N PRO A 165 -10.92 14.83 -14.58
CA PRO A 165 -9.92 15.85 -14.27
C PRO A 165 -10.36 16.82 -13.15
N GLU A 166 -11.67 16.99 -12.93
CA GLU A 166 -12.25 17.79 -11.86
C GLU A 166 -12.05 17.16 -10.46
N MET A 167 -11.73 15.87 -10.38
CA MET A 167 -11.46 15.14 -9.13
C MET A 167 -9.97 14.95 -8.84
N LYS A 168 -9.09 15.55 -9.61
CA LYS A 168 -7.64 15.32 -9.55
C LYS A 168 -7.06 15.32 -8.13
N ASP A 169 -7.41 16.30 -7.31
CA ASP A 169 -6.88 16.39 -5.94
C ASP A 169 -7.43 15.27 -5.04
N TRP A 170 -8.67 14.87 -5.26
CA TRP A 170 -9.26 13.74 -4.53
C TRP A 170 -8.60 12.42 -4.94
N CYS A 171 -8.44 12.18 -6.25
CA CYS A 171 -7.79 10.98 -6.79
C CYS A 171 -6.33 10.86 -6.32
N ARG A 172 -5.60 11.97 -6.27
CA ARG A 172 -4.24 12.01 -5.71
C ARG A 172 -4.22 11.63 -4.23
N ARG A 173 -5.13 12.18 -3.40
CA ARG A 173 -5.24 11.79 -1.98
C ARG A 173 -5.57 10.31 -1.82
N ALA A 174 -6.47 9.76 -2.64
CA ALA A 174 -6.80 8.35 -2.63
C ALA A 174 -5.57 7.48 -2.92
N LYS A 175 -4.79 7.82 -3.97
CA LYS A 175 -3.51 7.18 -4.29
C LYS A 175 -2.54 7.24 -3.10
N GLU A 176 -2.29 8.43 -2.55
CA GLU A 176 -1.36 8.63 -1.44
C GLU A 176 -1.77 7.84 -0.19
N THR A 177 -3.09 7.78 0.09
CA THR A 177 -3.66 6.99 1.18
C THR A 177 -3.46 5.50 0.94
N ALA A 178 -3.74 5.01 -0.25
CA ALA A 178 -3.53 3.61 -0.64
C ALA A 178 -2.06 3.20 -0.46
N GLU A 179 -1.11 4.00 -0.97
CA GLU A 179 0.33 3.73 -0.83
C GLU A 179 0.80 3.76 0.63
N ALA A 180 0.30 4.70 1.43
CA ALA A 180 0.70 4.82 2.83
C ALA A 180 0.19 3.66 3.69
N TRP A 181 -1.03 3.20 3.42
CA TRP A 181 -1.67 2.13 4.19
C TRP A 181 -1.33 0.73 3.70
N TYR A 182 -0.91 0.56 2.45
CA TYR A 182 -0.61 -0.74 1.87
C TYR A 182 0.26 -1.64 2.76
N PRO A 183 1.39 -1.17 3.34
CA PRO A 183 2.20 -2.02 4.21
C PRO A 183 1.46 -2.49 5.48
N VAL A 184 0.58 -1.66 6.04
CA VAL A 184 -0.23 -2.01 7.22
C VAL A 184 -1.27 -3.06 6.86
N LEU A 185 -1.94 -2.90 5.72
CA LEU A 185 -2.94 -3.85 5.21
C LEU A 185 -2.30 -5.19 4.87
N ALA A 186 -1.13 -5.17 4.22
CA ALA A 186 -0.37 -6.37 3.89
C ALA A 186 0.11 -7.12 5.16
N GLU A 187 0.52 -6.39 6.21
CA GLU A 187 0.87 -6.99 7.50
C GLU A 187 -0.35 -7.55 8.22
N ALA A 188 -1.50 -6.87 8.17
CA ALA A 188 -2.75 -7.35 8.77
C ALA A 188 -3.25 -8.67 8.16
N LEU A 189 -2.91 -8.94 6.90
CA LEU A 189 -3.27 -10.16 6.15
C LEU A 189 -2.04 -11.00 5.76
N ARG A 190 -0.94 -10.87 6.51
CA ARG A 190 0.32 -11.56 6.19
C ARG A 190 0.15 -13.08 6.11
N ILE A 191 0.82 -13.66 5.13
CA ILE A 191 0.93 -15.11 4.95
C ILE A 191 2.42 -15.42 4.78
N GLU A 192 2.92 -16.41 5.50
CA GLU A 192 4.32 -16.80 5.39
C GLU A 192 4.66 -17.27 3.95
N GLY A 193 5.76 -16.75 3.41
CA GLY A 193 6.21 -17.07 2.05
C GLY A 193 5.42 -16.39 0.92
N TYR A 194 4.39 -15.60 1.24
CA TYR A 194 3.64 -14.84 0.24
C TYR A 194 4.03 -13.37 0.23
N ALA A 195 4.26 -12.84 -0.96
CA ALA A 195 4.44 -11.41 -1.20
C ALA A 195 3.25 -10.88 -2.03
N PRO A 196 2.45 -9.96 -1.52
CA PRO A 196 1.31 -9.42 -2.26
C PRO A 196 1.77 -8.56 -3.45
N PRO A 197 0.88 -8.28 -4.44
CA PRO A 197 1.21 -7.52 -5.64
C PRO A 197 1.84 -6.17 -5.31
N ARG A 198 2.93 -5.81 -6.00
CA ARG A 198 3.68 -4.57 -5.79
C ARG A 198 3.15 -3.40 -6.60
N ARG A 199 2.31 -3.64 -7.59
CA ARG A 199 1.76 -2.60 -8.46
C ARG A 199 0.25 -2.64 -8.45
N ILE A 200 -0.36 -1.48 -8.18
CA ILE A 200 -1.80 -1.26 -8.20
C ILE A 200 -2.11 -0.21 -9.26
N ASN A 201 -2.98 -0.54 -10.21
CA ASN A 201 -3.50 0.43 -11.15
C ASN A 201 -4.85 0.94 -10.61
N LEU A 202 -4.91 2.21 -10.23
CA LEU A 202 -6.08 2.86 -9.68
C LEU A 202 -6.70 3.77 -10.75
N THR A 203 -7.83 3.36 -11.32
CA THR A 203 -8.48 4.04 -12.44
C THR A 203 -9.84 4.59 -12.02
N PHE A 204 -10.06 5.89 -12.21
CA PHE A 204 -11.35 6.54 -12.00
C PHE A 204 -12.11 6.62 -13.32
N LYS A 205 -13.32 6.06 -13.35
CA LYS A 205 -14.16 5.97 -14.54
C LYS A 205 -15.39 6.86 -14.42
N LYS A 206 -15.60 7.69 -15.43
CA LYS A 206 -16.80 8.53 -15.53
C LYS A 206 -18.01 7.67 -15.88
N GLY A 207 -19.09 7.82 -15.10
CA GLY A 207 -20.35 7.14 -15.35
C GLY A 207 -20.33 5.62 -15.14
N MET A 208 -19.36 5.11 -14.40
CA MET A 208 -19.36 3.71 -13.95
C MET A 208 -20.44 3.52 -12.88
N ASP A 209 -21.18 2.42 -12.97
CA ASP A 209 -22.14 2.02 -11.94
C ASP A 209 -21.44 1.43 -10.70
N GLY A 210 -22.09 1.55 -9.54
CA GLY A 210 -21.57 1.04 -8.27
C GLY A 210 -20.63 1.99 -7.55
N ILE A 211 -19.68 1.45 -6.79
CA ILE A 211 -18.71 2.21 -5.98
C ILE A 211 -17.31 2.04 -6.55
N ALA A 212 -16.79 0.83 -6.45
CA ALA A 212 -15.50 0.41 -6.94
C ALA A 212 -15.48 -1.10 -7.12
N GLY A 213 -14.40 -1.63 -7.71
CA GLY A 213 -14.20 -3.06 -7.83
C GLY A 213 -12.78 -3.40 -8.23
N THR A 214 -12.29 -4.56 -7.76
CA THR A 214 -10.94 -5.05 -7.95
C THR A 214 -10.88 -6.27 -8.86
N SER A 215 -9.92 -6.28 -9.77
CA SER A 215 -9.56 -7.44 -10.59
C SER A 215 -8.04 -7.57 -10.67
N GLY A 216 -7.47 -8.54 -9.96
CA GLY A 216 -6.01 -8.65 -9.79
C GLY A 216 -5.41 -7.39 -9.17
N GLY A 217 -4.44 -6.78 -9.83
CA GLY A 217 -3.84 -5.50 -9.41
C GLY A 217 -4.58 -4.24 -9.92
N ASN A 218 -5.79 -4.38 -10.51
CA ASN A 218 -6.52 -3.24 -11.07
C ASN A 218 -7.74 -2.90 -10.22
N ILE A 219 -7.83 -1.65 -9.81
CA ILE A 219 -8.97 -1.07 -9.08
C ILE A 219 -9.66 -0.08 -10.00
N PHE A 220 -10.97 -0.24 -10.18
CA PHE A 220 -11.82 0.66 -10.94
C PHE A 220 -12.80 1.36 -10.01
N CYS A 221 -12.91 2.69 -10.11
CA CYS A 221 -13.66 3.53 -9.20
C CYS A 221 -14.71 4.35 -9.95
N ALA A 222 -15.94 4.36 -9.44
CA ALA A 222 -17.04 5.14 -10.01
C ALA A 222 -16.98 6.59 -9.54
N ASP A 223 -16.84 7.54 -10.46
CA ASP A 223 -16.77 8.96 -10.14
C ASP A 223 -18.01 9.48 -9.39
N GLY A 224 -19.18 8.99 -9.75
CA GLY A 224 -20.45 9.40 -9.15
C GLY A 224 -20.50 9.16 -7.64
N TRP A 225 -19.99 8.00 -7.18
CA TRP A 225 -19.95 7.70 -5.75
C TRP A 225 -19.05 8.68 -4.99
N PHE A 226 -17.81 8.85 -5.42
CA PHE A 226 -16.82 9.67 -4.69
C PHE A 226 -17.09 11.17 -4.77
N LYS A 227 -17.82 11.63 -5.79
CA LYS A 227 -18.36 13.00 -5.84
C LYS A 227 -19.46 13.21 -4.79
N ALA A 228 -20.31 12.20 -4.57
CA ALA A 228 -21.39 12.25 -3.57
C ALA A 228 -20.88 11.98 -2.15
N HIS A 229 -19.77 11.23 -2.00
CA HIS A 229 -19.20 10.80 -0.72
C HIS A 229 -17.69 11.12 -0.67
N PRO A 230 -17.28 12.40 -0.63
CA PRO A 230 -15.89 12.82 -0.72
C PRO A 230 -15.02 12.36 0.47
N ASP A 231 -15.63 11.94 1.56
CA ASP A 231 -14.94 11.44 2.76
C ASP A 231 -14.74 9.91 2.74
N ASP A 232 -15.33 9.18 1.77
CA ASP A 232 -15.28 7.72 1.72
C ASP A 232 -14.01 7.19 1.01
N VAL A 233 -12.84 7.55 1.53
CA VAL A 233 -11.58 6.93 1.08
C VAL A 233 -11.48 5.47 1.54
N GLY A 234 -12.26 5.08 2.54
CA GLY A 234 -12.32 3.71 3.03
C GLY A 234 -12.80 2.70 1.97
N ALA A 235 -13.60 3.13 0.99
CA ALA A 235 -13.96 2.28 -0.14
C ALA A 235 -12.74 1.94 -1.02
N ILE A 236 -11.80 2.87 -1.22
CA ILE A 236 -10.54 2.58 -1.92
C ILE A 236 -9.69 1.61 -1.13
N ILE A 237 -9.62 1.76 0.20
CA ILE A 237 -8.87 0.84 1.07
C ILE A 237 -9.47 -0.57 1.03
N HIS A 238 -10.79 -0.70 1.00
CA HIS A 238 -11.47 -1.99 0.79
C HIS A 238 -10.99 -2.69 -0.49
N GLU A 239 -10.90 -1.97 -1.59
CA GLU A 239 -10.40 -2.51 -2.86
C GLU A 239 -8.90 -2.86 -2.81
N VAL A 240 -8.09 -2.04 -2.12
CA VAL A 240 -6.66 -2.36 -1.89
C VAL A 240 -6.50 -3.65 -1.09
N ILE A 241 -7.39 -3.91 -0.14
CA ILE A 241 -7.38 -5.17 0.63
C ILE A 241 -7.61 -6.36 -0.30
N HIS A 242 -8.52 -6.27 -1.28
CA HIS A 242 -8.70 -7.33 -2.29
C HIS A 242 -7.44 -7.56 -3.14
N VAL A 243 -6.68 -6.51 -3.46
CA VAL A 243 -5.36 -6.69 -4.10
C VAL A 243 -4.41 -7.49 -3.20
N VAL A 244 -4.37 -7.18 -1.90
CA VAL A 244 -3.54 -7.92 -0.92
C VAL A 244 -4.00 -9.37 -0.77
N GLN A 245 -5.31 -9.62 -0.70
CA GLN A 245 -5.90 -10.96 -0.60
C GLN A 245 -5.48 -11.84 -1.77
N SER A 246 -5.54 -11.35 -3.00
CA SER A 246 -5.17 -12.09 -4.22
C SER A 246 -5.62 -13.55 -4.21
N TYR A 247 -6.85 -13.82 -3.77
CA TYR A 247 -7.37 -15.17 -3.66
C TYR A 247 -7.56 -15.80 -5.05
N PRO A 248 -7.24 -17.10 -5.22
CA PRO A 248 -7.42 -17.80 -6.48
C PRO A 248 -8.87 -17.95 -6.87
N LYS A 249 -9.80 -17.84 -5.89
CA LYS A 249 -11.24 -17.92 -6.06
C LYS A 249 -11.93 -16.90 -5.18
N TYR A 250 -12.98 -16.30 -5.71
CA TYR A 250 -13.89 -15.43 -4.94
C TYR A 250 -14.97 -16.30 -4.24
N ASP A 251 -14.52 -17.19 -3.33
CA ASP A 251 -15.37 -18.19 -2.71
C ASP A 251 -14.92 -18.53 -1.27
N PRO A 252 -15.82 -18.42 -0.26
CA PRO A 252 -17.18 -17.88 -0.40
C PRO A 252 -17.20 -16.35 -0.41
N PRO A 253 -18.04 -15.71 -1.24
CA PRO A 253 -18.08 -14.26 -1.38
C PRO A 253 -18.26 -13.51 -0.05
N TRP A 254 -19.12 -14.02 0.83
CA TRP A 254 -19.41 -13.39 2.11
C TRP A 254 -18.16 -13.28 3.01
N LEU A 255 -17.27 -14.26 2.99
CA LEU A 255 -16.04 -14.24 3.78
C LEU A 255 -14.97 -13.36 3.14
N VAL A 256 -14.84 -13.39 1.82
CA VAL A 256 -13.89 -12.53 1.06
C VAL A 256 -14.18 -11.07 1.36
N GLU A 257 -15.44 -10.64 1.18
CA GLU A 257 -15.91 -9.29 1.48
C GLU A 257 -15.84 -8.97 2.98
N GLY A 258 -16.19 -9.96 3.80
CA GLY A 258 -16.17 -9.80 5.25
C GLY A 258 -14.77 -9.57 5.82
N ILE A 259 -13.74 -10.25 5.29
CA ILE A 259 -12.34 -10.01 5.66
C ILE A 259 -11.91 -8.61 5.20
N ALA A 260 -12.30 -8.19 3.98
CA ALA A 260 -11.99 -6.85 3.49
C ALA A 260 -12.60 -5.77 4.39
N ASP A 261 -13.87 -5.89 4.75
CA ASP A 261 -14.53 -4.95 5.66
C ASP A 261 -14.05 -5.06 7.11
N TYR A 262 -13.63 -6.24 7.58
CA TYR A 262 -12.96 -6.36 8.87
C TYR A 262 -11.69 -5.49 8.90
N VAL A 263 -10.83 -5.60 7.90
CA VAL A 263 -9.60 -4.80 7.85
C VAL A 263 -9.92 -3.31 7.64
N ARG A 264 -10.87 -2.97 6.76
CA ARG A 264 -11.33 -1.59 6.59
C ARG A 264 -11.80 -0.99 7.91
N PHE A 265 -12.78 -1.59 8.58
CA PHE A 265 -13.47 -0.97 9.72
C PHE A 265 -12.83 -1.23 11.08
N TRP A 266 -11.91 -2.18 11.23
CA TRP A 266 -11.25 -2.47 12.52
C TRP A 266 -9.74 -2.24 12.51
N VAL A 267 -9.13 -2.03 11.32
CA VAL A 267 -7.72 -1.67 11.20
C VAL A 267 -7.55 -0.26 10.63
N PHE A 268 -8.16 0.05 9.47
CA PHE A 268 -7.98 1.34 8.80
C PHE A 268 -8.77 2.47 9.48
N GLU A 269 -10.09 2.29 9.68
CA GLU A 269 -10.98 3.32 10.24
C GLU A 269 -11.75 2.84 11.49
N PRO A 270 -11.06 2.43 12.58
CA PRO A 270 -11.68 1.78 13.74
C PRO A 270 -12.68 2.67 14.49
N ASN A 271 -12.55 3.99 14.37
CA ASN A 271 -13.40 4.98 15.02
C ASN A 271 -14.58 5.45 14.16
N THR A 272 -14.69 4.99 12.91
CA THR A 272 -15.81 5.35 12.03
C THR A 272 -17.11 4.77 12.56
N ARG A 273 -18.17 5.60 12.54
CA ARG A 273 -19.50 5.16 12.94
C ARG A 273 -20.04 4.12 11.97
N ARG A 274 -20.21 2.91 12.46
CA ARG A 274 -20.78 1.79 11.71
C ARG A 274 -22.29 1.78 11.79
N ARG A 275 -22.91 1.22 10.75
CA ARG A 275 -24.37 1.03 10.74
C ARG A 275 -24.77 0.07 11.87
N PRO A 276 -25.79 0.39 12.69
CA PRO A 276 -26.31 -0.54 13.68
C PRO A 276 -26.85 -1.82 13.01
N LEU A 277 -26.49 -2.96 13.57
CA LEU A 277 -26.92 -4.25 13.08
C LEU A 277 -28.19 -4.68 13.83
N ASN A 278 -29.21 -5.15 13.09
CA ASN A 278 -30.40 -5.72 13.68
C ASN A 278 -30.27 -7.24 13.76
N PRO A 279 -30.05 -7.83 14.97
CA PRO A 279 -29.79 -9.27 15.12
C PRO A 279 -30.89 -10.18 14.60
N ALA A 280 -32.15 -9.69 14.46
CA ALA A 280 -33.24 -10.47 13.93
C ALA A 280 -33.27 -10.54 12.38
N ARG A 281 -32.49 -9.69 11.68
CA ARG A 281 -32.56 -9.52 10.22
C ARG A 281 -31.27 -9.85 9.51
N ILE A 282 -30.14 -9.94 10.22
CA ILE A 282 -28.81 -10.19 9.64
C ILE A 282 -28.49 -11.68 9.55
N ARG A 283 -27.70 -12.03 8.55
CA ARG A 283 -27.09 -13.35 8.35
C ARG A 283 -25.60 -13.15 8.01
N TYR A 284 -24.74 -14.12 8.33
CA TYR A 284 -23.33 -14.01 7.98
C TYR A 284 -23.09 -13.90 6.47
N GLN A 285 -24.01 -14.45 5.66
CA GLN A 285 -23.97 -14.36 4.19
C GLN A 285 -24.33 -12.95 3.66
N ASP A 286 -24.79 -12.03 4.51
CA ASP A 286 -25.08 -10.65 4.08
C ASP A 286 -23.81 -9.87 3.73
N SER A 287 -22.63 -10.49 3.93
CA SER A 287 -21.30 -9.95 3.52
C SER A 287 -20.91 -8.63 4.18
N TYR A 288 -19.84 -8.00 3.69
CA TYR A 288 -19.42 -6.65 4.05
C TYR A 288 -19.38 -6.40 5.57
N GLN A 289 -19.91 -5.28 6.01
CA GLN A 289 -19.90 -4.84 7.42
C GLN A 289 -20.52 -5.85 8.38
N VAL A 290 -21.52 -6.63 7.96
CA VAL A 290 -22.15 -7.66 8.81
C VAL A 290 -21.15 -8.75 9.15
N THR A 291 -20.48 -9.28 8.14
CA THR A 291 -19.44 -10.31 8.33
C THR A 291 -18.22 -9.73 9.00
N GLY A 292 -17.78 -8.52 8.64
CA GLY A 292 -16.68 -7.83 9.29
C GLY A 292 -16.90 -7.68 10.80
N ALA A 293 -18.11 -7.31 11.22
CA ALA A 293 -18.48 -7.22 12.63
C ALA A 293 -18.46 -8.59 13.34
N PHE A 294 -18.98 -9.62 12.69
CA PHE A 294 -18.91 -10.99 13.19
C PHE A 294 -17.46 -11.46 13.38
N LEU A 295 -16.61 -11.24 12.38
CA LEU A 295 -15.20 -11.60 12.45
C LEU A 295 -14.47 -10.84 13.59
N ALA A 296 -14.76 -9.53 13.74
CA ALA A 296 -14.18 -8.74 14.82
C ALA A 296 -14.59 -9.24 16.21
N TRP A 297 -15.87 -9.62 16.37
CA TRP A 297 -16.36 -10.23 17.59
C TRP A 297 -15.68 -11.58 17.84
N ALA A 298 -15.58 -12.44 16.83
CA ALA A 298 -14.95 -13.76 16.95
C ALA A 298 -13.46 -13.69 17.27
N VAL A 299 -12.73 -12.75 16.64
CA VAL A 299 -11.31 -12.46 16.95
C VAL A 299 -11.13 -12.06 18.41
N LYS A 300 -12.01 -11.19 18.93
CA LYS A 300 -11.95 -10.72 20.31
C LYS A 300 -12.29 -11.83 21.32
N THR A 301 -13.23 -12.72 20.96
CA THR A 301 -13.85 -13.67 21.90
C THR A 301 -13.12 -15.02 21.91
N TYR A 302 -12.64 -15.48 20.76
CA TYR A 302 -12.15 -16.86 20.59
C TYR A 302 -10.69 -16.95 20.19
N ASP A 303 -10.31 -16.35 19.05
CA ASP A 303 -8.96 -16.49 18.52
C ASP A 303 -8.52 -15.20 17.84
N LYS A 304 -7.54 -14.53 18.45
CA LYS A 304 -6.97 -13.28 17.91
C LYS A 304 -6.41 -13.41 16.49
N ASP A 305 -6.02 -14.60 16.06
CA ASP A 305 -5.43 -14.89 14.78
C ASP A 305 -6.46 -15.51 13.78
N LEU A 306 -7.75 -15.57 14.16
CA LEU A 306 -8.80 -16.22 13.35
C LEU A 306 -8.84 -15.67 11.93
N VAL A 307 -8.83 -14.34 11.75
CA VAL A 307 -8.89 -13.72 10.42
C VAL A 307 -7.64 -14.04 9.61
N LEU A 308 -6.45 -14.07 10.22
CA LEU A 308 -5.21 -14.46 9.53
C LEU A 308 -5.28 -15.90 9.03
N LYS A 309 -5.78 -16.83 9.86
CA LYS A 309 -5.92 -18.25 9.52
C LYS A 309 -6.94 -18.46 8.40
N LEU A 310 -8.07 -17.76 8.45
CA LEU A 310 -9.09 -17.83 7.40
C LEU A 310 -8.58 -17.20 6.10
N ASN A 311 -7.89 -16.06 6.17
CA ASN A 311 -7.23 -15.42 5.03
C ASN A 311 -6.23 -16.36 4.35
N GLU A 312 -5.38 -17.02 5.12
CA GLU A 312 -4.43 -18.00 4.59
C GLU A 312 -5.13 -19.19 3.93
N ALA A 313 -6.20 -19.71 4.53
CA ALA A 313 -7.00 -20.79 3.96
C ALA A 313 -7.65 -20.39 2.62
N CYS A 314 -8.23 -19.18 2.54
CA CYS A 314 -8.80 -18.64 1.30
C CYS A 314 -7.73 -18.46 0.23
N HIS A 315 -6.57 -17.89 0.59
CA HIS A 315 -5.45 -17.68 -0.33
C HIS A 315 -4.89 -18.99 -0.89
N LYS A 316 -4.84 -20.04 -0.06
CA LYS A 316 -4.42 -21.40 -0.49
C LYS A 316 -5.50 -22.19 -1.20
N GLY A 317 -6.72 -21.64 -1.36
CA GLY A 317 -7.88 -22.33 -1.94
C GLY A 317 -8.33 -23.54 -1.10
N LYS A 318 -8.08 -23.50 0.21
CA LYS A 318 -8.36 -24.58 1.18
C LYS A 318 -9.44 -24.21 2.21
N TYR A 319 -10.17 -23.12 1.96
CA TYR A 319 -11.24 -22.75 2.85
C TYR A 319 -12.35 -23.83 2.84
N GLU A 320 -12.79 -24.19 4.02
CA GLU A 320 -14.00 -24.98 4.29
C GLU A 320 -14.66 -24.48 5.59
N VAL A 321 -15.96 -24.66 5.71
CA VAL A 321 -16.72 -24.14 6.86
C VAL A 321 -16.26 -24.74 8.20
N GLY A 322 -15.74 -25.98 8.20
CA GLY A 322 -15.22 -26.67 9.36
C GLY A 322 -14.01 -25.98 10.02
N LEU A 323 -13.34 -25.06 9.32
CA LEU A 323 -12.22 -24.28 9.86
C LEU A 323 -12.63 -23.39 11.04
N PHE A 324 -13.89 -22.94 11.11
CA PHE A 324 -14.37 -22.22 12.30
C PHE A 324 -14.33 -23.10 13.55
N LYS A 325 -14.75 -24.35 13.43
CA LYS A 325 -14.65 -25.33 14.53
C LYS A 325 -13.21 -25.61 14.92
N GLN A 326 -12.34 -25.75 13.92
CA GLN A 326 -10.91 -26.00 14.15
C GLN A 326 -10.22 -24.84 14.85
N TYR A 327 -10.54 -23.59 14.50
CA TYR A 327 -9.83 -22.41 14.99
C TYR A 327 -10.50 -21.77 16.22
N ALA A 328 -11.82 -21.75 16.29
CA ALA A 328 -12.59 -21.13 17.36
C ALA A 328 -13.27 -22.14 18.31
N GLY A 329 -13.14 -23.44 18.04
CA GLY A 329 -13.71 -24.50 18.89
C GLY A 329 -15.20 -24.74 18.73
N LYS A 330 -15.89 -23.98 17.84
CA LYS A 330 -17.34 -24.07 17.60
C LYS A 330 -17.66 -23.99 16.13
N ASP A 331 -18.73 -24.66 15.73
CA ASP A 331 -19.24 -24.57 14.35
C ASP A 331 -19.69 -23.13 14.02
N LEU A 332 -19.62 -22.75 12.74
CA LEU A 332 -19.95 -21.38 12.28
C LEU A 332 -21.34 -20.93 12.74
N ASP A 333 -22.36 -21.79 12.62
CA ASP A 333 -23.73 -21.44 13.01
C ASP A 333 -23.85 -21.19 14.53
N ALA A 334 -23.14 -21.95 15.37
CA ALA A 334 -23.11 -21.72 16.80
C ALA A 334 -22.43 -20.38 17.15
N LEU A 335 -21.29 -20.09 16.51
CA LEU A 335 -20.61 -18.79 16.66
C LEU A 335 -21.50 -17.64 16.22
N TRP A 336 -22.23 -17.81 15.12
CA TRP A 336 -23.15 -16.81 14.59
C TRP A 336 -24.29 -16.49 15.56
N GLU A 337 -24.92 -17.52 16.15
CA GLU A 337 -25.99 -17.29 17.15
C GLU A 337 -25.47 -16.58 18.41
N GLU A 338 -24.27 -16.89 18.87
CA GLU A 338 -23.66 -16.17 20.00
C GLU A 338 -23.34 -14.71 19.65
N PHE A 339 -22.82 -14.44 18.44
CA PHE A 339 -22.64 -13.08 17.96
C PHE A 339 -23.96 -12.31 17.93
N ARG A 340 -25.04 -12.91 17.38
CA ARG A 340 -26.37 -12.27 17.36
C ARG A 340 -26.91 -11.98 18.76
N ALA A 341 -26.65 -12.87 19.71
CA ALA A 341 -27.01 -12.67 21.11
C ALA A 341 -26.27 -11.48 21.72
N SER A 342 -24.95 -11.37 21.45
CA SER A 342 -24.11 -10.26 21.95
C SER A 342 -24.49 -8.87 21.43
N LEU A 343 -25.24 -8.78 20.35
CA LEU A 343 -25.77 -7.50 19.81
C LEU A 343 -27.02 -6.98 20.54
N LYS A 344 -27.59 -7.76 21.47
CA LYS A 344 -28.78 -7.38 22.24
C LYS A 344 -28.42 -6.77 23.61
N GLU A 345 -27.19 -6.95 24.03
CA GLU A 345 -26.59 -6.38 25.26
C GLU A 345 -25.99 -4.99 25.00
#